data_689ef73cc7be41530585f1e022bad022
#
_entry.id   689ef73cc7be41530585f1e022bad022
#
_cell.length_a   1.000
_cell.length_b   1.000
_cell.length_c   1.000
_cell.angle_alpha   90.00
_cell.angle_beta   90.00
_cell.angle_gamma   90.00
#
_symmetry.space_group_name_H-M   'P 1'
#
loop_
_entity.id
_entity.type
_entity.pdbx_description
1 polymer ?
#
loop_
_entity_poly.entity_id
_entity_poly.type
_entity_poly.pdbx_seq_one_letter_code
_entity_poly.pdbx_strand_id
1 'polypeptide(L)'
;VEFWDATGESGSADSEGCYANSNSSAFYTQNITLSSGRFVIDPTVAQSYRRVRIKVVDTGSGGANGNYGCASDLFAIRPSYIDTTAAAAQDADWQTAGTTRNLTSATTSSAANTNVTANTDRVHAAGRPFRVAGLVAKNGAASPVTTTNYDGQPALVPGNLILPDPTVCLTCAPGVFSVGSWTASAGTLSTNTASYSEAGSFNWEVEDRDYASVDAADSTKSQRYTRSNSVISTGRFVPDNFLLTLNSPTLQTFGVADAACSATAAAPKRSFTYLGQPFGY
;
A
#
# COMPACT_ATOMS: atom_id res chain seq x y z
N VAL A 1 29.49 12.98 20.39
CA VAL A 1 28.15 13.25 19.81
C VAL A 1 27.38 11.95 19.79
N GLU A 2 26.14 12.01 20.18
CA GLU A 2 25.24 10.88 20.27
C GLU A 2 23.94 11.19 19.52
N PHE A 3 23.38 10.20 18.80
CA PHE A 3 22.05 10.29 18.23
C PHE A 3 21.11 9.35 18.97
N TRP A 4 19.99 9.90 19.40
CA TRP A 4 19.00 9.23 20.20
C TRP A 4 17.67 9.14 19.46
N ASP A 5 17.02 8.01 19.56
CA ASP A 5 15.63 7.89 19.14
C ASP A 5 14.73 8.66 20.11
N ALA A 6 14.20 9.78 19.66
CA ALA A 6 13.38 10.69 20.44
C ALA A 6 11.90 10.30 20.50
N THR A 7 11.51 9.16 19.98
CA THR A 7 10.12 8.68 20.09
C THR A 7 9.73 8.32 21.53
N GLY A 8 10.73 8.00 22.37
CA GLY A 8 10.56 7.71 23.79
C GLY A 8 10.69 8.93 24.71
N GLU A 9 10.85 10.13 24.18
CA GLU A 9 10.96 11.36 24.99
C GLU A 9 9.64 11.74 25.65
N SER A 10 9.72 12.21 26.89
CA SER A 10 8.55 12.64 27.68
C SER A 10 8.91 13.76 28.67
N GLY A 11 7.89 14.46 29.16
CA GLY A 11 8.05 15.51 30.16
C GLY A 11 8.58 16.81 29.58
N SER A 12 9.27 17.59 30.43
CA SER A 12 9.92 18.85 30.06
C SER A 12 11.42 18.61 29.89
N ALA A 13 12.05 19.44 29.05
CA ALA A 13 13.49 19.45 28.93
C ALA A 13 14.14 19.93 30.26
N ASP A 14 15.31 19.40 30.55
CA ASP A 14 16.19 19.93 31.61
C ASP A 14 16.85 21.25 31.21
N SER A 15 17.74 21.76 32.05
CA SER A 15 18.47 23.00 31.79
C SER A 15 19.38 22.95 30.56
N GLU A 16 19.77 21.75 30.15
CA GLU A 16 20.64 21.45 29.02
C GLU A 16 19.85 21.14 27.75
N GLY A 17 18.51 21.27 27.81
CA GLY A 17 17.61 21.05 26.68
C GLY A 17 17.31 19.58 26.40
N CYS A 18 17.68 18.65 27.28
CA CYS A 18 17.48 17.24 27.11
C CYS A 18 16.19 16.74 27.78
N TYR A 19 15.47 15.86 27.14
CA TYR A 19 14.25 15.25 27.67
C TYR A 19 14.54 13.91 28.32
N ALA A 20 13.72 13.54 29.29
CA ALA A 20 13.70 12.16 29.78
C ALA A 20 13.32 11.25 28.59
N ASN A 21 14.10 10.21 28.35
CA ASN A 21 13.91 9.30 27.23
C ASN A 21 13.87 7.86 27.74
N SER A 22 12.79 7.14 27.41
CA SER A 22 12.64 5.71 27.72
C SER A 22 13.61 4.82 26.91
N ASN A 23 14.15 5.32 25.82
CA ASN A 23 15.19 4.64 25.05
C ASN A 23 16.53 4.80 25.79
N SER A 24 17.09 3.71 26.27
CA SER A 24 18.19 3.67 27.23
C SER A 24 19.57 3.91 26.63
N SER A 25 19.71 3.98 25.31
CA SER A 25 21.01 4.12 24.63
C SER A 25 20.91 4.89 23.30
N ALA A 26 21.98 5.59 22.99
CA ALA A 26 22.17 6.16 21.66
C ALA A 26 22.32 5.06 20.62
N PHE A 27 21.70 5.25 19.45
CA PHE A 27 21.88 4.32 18.33
C PHE A 27 23.11 4.68 17.46
N TYR A 28 23.65 5.84 17.64
CA TYR A 28 24.89 6.32 17.02
C TYR A 28 25.71 7.09 18.01
N THR A 29 27.01 6.84 18.05
CA THR A 29 27.95 7.58 18.89
C THR A 29 29.25 7.79 18.13
N GLN A 30 29.75 9.02 18.16
CA GLN A 30 31.04 9.36 17.58
C GLN A 30 31.82 10.31 18.49
N ASN A 31 33.07 9.94 18.80
CA ASN A 31 33.98 10.85 19.46
C ASN A 31 34.49 11.89 18.44
N ILE A 32 34.49 13.14 18.86
CA ILE A 32 34.95 14.27 18.05
C ILE A 32 35.95 15.09 18.79
N THR A 33 36.80 15.78 18.05
CA THR A 33 37.70 16.82 18.59
C THR A 33 37.30 18.13 17.96
N LEU A 34 36.97 19.13 18.79
CA LEU A 34 36.65 20.47 18.31
C LEU A 34 37.91 21.18 17.79
N SER A 35 37.82 21.80 16.63
CA SER A 35 38.81 22.70 16.08
C SER A 35 38.21 24.11 16.01
N SER A 36 38.82 25.05 16.71
CA SER A 36 38.29 26.44 16.82
C SER A 36 36.81 26.49 17.24
N GLY A 37 36.42 25.59 18.15
CA GLY A 37 35.02 25.52 18.65
C GLY A 37 34.00 24.90 17.67
N ARG A 38 34.42 24.34 16.57
CA ARG A 38 33.54 23.80 15.54
C ARG A 38 33.91 22.35 15.15
N PHE A 39 32.89 21.62 14.70
CA PHE A 39 33.05 20.31 14.15
C PHE A 39 31.95 20.02 13.11
N VAL A 40 32.26 19.25 12.09
CA VAL A 40 31.32 18.74 11.09
C VAL A 40 31.44 17.23 11.05
N ILE A 41 30.34 16.52 11.07
CA ILE A 41 30.28 15.05 10.90
C ILE A 41 29.39 14.69 9.72
N ASP A 42 29.74 13.58 9.07
CA ASP A 42 28.92 12.93 8.08
C ASP A 42 28.55 11.52 8.60
N PRO A 43 27.52 11.42 9.46
CA PRO A 43 27.15 10.16 10.07
C PRO A 43 26.49 9.23 9.04
N THR A 44 26.86 7.94 9.08
CA THR A 44 26.16 6.91 8.33
C THR A 44 25.29 6.11 9.29
N VAL A 45 23.98 6.19 9.11
CA VAL A 45 22.99 5.46 9.88
C VAL A 45 22.25 4.49 8.97
N ALA A 46 22.30 3.20 9.28
CA ALA A 46 21.72 2.15 8.44
C ALA A 46 20.20 1.99 8.65
N GLN A 47 19.70 2.42 9.79
CA GLN A 47 18.30 2.26 10.20
C GLN A 47 17.53 3.57 10.07
N SER A 48 16.20 3.49 10.04
CA SER A 48 15.33 4.65 9.97
C SER A 48 14.78 5.03 11.35
N TYR A 49 14.57 6.32 11.58
CA TYR A 49 14.04 6.86 12.84
C TYR A 49 13.13 8.04 12.53
N ARG A 50 11.92 8.04 13.07
CA ARG A 50 10.93 9.13 12.86
C ARG A 50 11.33 10.43 13.53
N ARG A 51 12.03 10.33 14.65
CA ARG A 51 12.44 11.46 15.46
C ARG A 51 13.81 11.19 16.04
N VAL A 52 14.77 12.01 15.70
CA VAL A 52 16.15 11.91 16.17
C VAL A 52 16.51 13.18 16.91
N ARG A 53 17.11 13.04 18.09
CA ARG A 53 17.73 14.13 18.85
C ARG A 53 19.22 13.94 18.90
N ILE A 54 19.93 15.02 18.69
CA ILE A 54 21.40 15.06 18.87
C ILE A 54 21.69 15.47 20.32
N LYS A 55 22.55 14.70 20.98
CA LYS A 55 23.13 15.02 22.27
C LYS A 55 24.64 15.13 22.13
N VAL A 56 25.22 16.18 22.70
CA VAL A 56 26.67 16.39 22.80
C VAL A 56 27.07 16.22 24.24
N VAL A 57 28.09 15.42 24.49
CA VAL A 57 28.64 15.18 25.82
C VAL A 57 30.11 15.53 25.81
N ASP A 58 30.55 16.39 26.74
CA ASP A 58 31.96 16.67 26.96
C ASP A 58 32.57 15.55 27.81
N THR A 59 33.47 14.79 27.22
CA THR A 59 34.15 13.66 27.88
C THR A 59 35.49 14.10 28.52
N GLY A 60 35.92 15.34 28.27
CA GLY A 60 37.22 15.84 28.74
C GLY A 60 37.23 16.38 30.18
N SER A 61 36.07 16.74 30.73
CA SER A 61 35.94 17.34 32.03
C SER A 61 35.70 16.40 33.21
N GLY A 62 36.10 15.13 33.08
CA GLY A 62 36.34 14.25 34.24
C GLY A 62 35.16 13.46 34.76
N GLY A 63 34.40 12.79 33.93
CA GLY A 63 33.60 11.68 34.42
C GLY A 63 32.15 11.65 34.01
N ALA A 64 31.42 10.69 34.53
CA ALA A 64 30.03 10.29 34.18
C ALA A 64 28.97 11.41 34.32
N ASN A 65 29.32 12.57 34.75
CA ASN A 65 28.48 13.77 34.86
C ASN A 65 29.07 14.96 34.06
N GLY A 66 29.78 14.67 32.94
CA GLY A 66 30.32 15.74 32.07
C GLY A 66 29.22 16.69 31.59
N ASN A 67 29.62 17.89 31.22
CA ASN A 67 28.71 18.85 30.61
C ASN A 67 28.12 18.21 29.34
N TYR A 68 26.82 18.35 29.17
CA TYR A 68 26.11 17.87 28.00
C TYR A 68 25.08 18.89 27.53
N GLY A 69 24.58 18.73 26.34
CA GLY A 69 23.47 19.52 25.81
C GLY A 69 22.78 18.80 24.67
N CYS A 70 21.49 19.03 24.53
CA CYS A 70 20.70 18.48 23.45
C CYS A 70 20.30 19.56 22.45
N ALA A 71 20.22 19.18 21.18
CA ALA A 71 19.65 20.05 20.17
C ALA A 71 18.18 20.34 20.48
N SER A 72 17.75 21.58 20.26
CA SER A 72 16.34 21.95 20.41
C SER A 72 15.48 21.37 19.29
N ASP A 73 16.08 21.14 18.15
CA ASP A 73 15.43 20.63 16.95
C ASP A 73 15.50 19.12 16.85
N LEU A 74 14.55 18.54 16.13
CA LEU A 74 14.44 17.13 15.82
C LEU A 74 14.47 16.93 14.30
N PHE A 75 14.99 15.80 13.86
CA PHE A 75 14.93 15.43 12.46
C PHE A 75 14.60 13.94 12.29
N ALA A 76 14.22 13.54 11.08
CA ALA A 76 13.97 12.13 10.76
C ALA A 76 15.10 11.54 9.91
N ILE A 77 15.36 10.26 10.12
CA ILE A 77 16.17 9.44 9.22
C ILE A 77 15.19 8.46 8.56
N ARG A 78 14.79 8.75 7.34
CA ARG A 78 13.82 7.94 6.61
C ARG A 78 14.49 6.89 5.71
N PRO A 79 13.79 5.84 5.30
CA PRO A 79 14.25 4.98 4.22
C PRO A 79 14.49 5.81 2.94
N SER A 80 15.43 5.39 2.13
CA SER A 80 15.67 6.02 0.82
C SER A 80 14.50 5.74 -0.14
N TYR A 81 14.02 4.50 -0.13
CA TYR A 81 12.89 4.06 -0.96
C TYR A 81 12.22 2.81 -0.37
N ILE A 82 11.06 2.48 -0.92
CA ILE A 82 10.37 1.21 -0.68
C ILE A 82 10.65 0.31 -1.88
N ASP A 83 11.39 -0.78 -1.64
CA ASP A 83 11.71 -1.78 -2.66
C ASP A 83 10.48 -2.66 -2.93
N THR A 84 10.10 -2.72 -4.18
CA THR A 84 8.96 -3.50 -4.67
C THR A 84 9.36 -4.74 -5.46
N THR A 85 10.65 -5.05 -5.53
CA THR A 85 11.15 -6.20 -6.31
C THR A 85 10.56 -7.53 -5.85
N ALA A 86 10.33 -7.69 -4.55
CA ALA A 86 9.70 -8.86 -3.96
C ALA A 86 8.21 -8.65 -3.66
N ALA A 87 7.62 -7.55 -4.12
CA ALA A 87 6.21 -7.28 -3.90
C ALA A 87 5.33 -8.35 -4.56
N ALA A 88 4.42 -8.89 -3.79
CA ALA A 88 3.47 -9.88 -4.24
C ALA A 88 2.06 -9.50 -3.79
N ALA A 89 1.14 -9.44 -4.74
CA ALA A 89 -0.28 -9.48 -4.47
C ALA A 89 -0.73 -10.94 -4.49
N GLN A 90 -1.43 -11.37 -3.47
CA GLN A 90 -1.80 -12.76 -3.28
C GLN A 90 -3.30 -12.86 -3.02
N ASP A 91 -3.94 -13.76 -3.73
CA ASP A 91 -5.28 -14.20 -3.42
C ASP A 91 -5.28 -14.76 -1.99
N ALA A 92 -5.97 -14.09 -1.08
CA ALA A 92 -6.10 -14.55 0.30
C ALA A 92 -7.10 -15.71 0.41
N ASP A 93 -7.35 -16.35 -0.72
CA ASP A 93 -8.07 -17.60 -0.82
C ASP A 93 -9.56 -17.54 -0.51
N TRP A 94 -10.26 -16.84 -1.33
CA TRP A 94 -11.72 -16.82 -1.28
C TRP A 94 -12.38 -18.13 -1.78
N GLN A 95 -11.62 -19.07 -2.36
CA GLN A 95 -12.15 -20.33 -2.89
C GLN A 95 -11.78 -21.55 -2.04
N THR A 96 -10.60 -21.60 -1.47
CA THR A 96 -10.11 -22.78 -0.74
C THR A 96 -9.22 -22.37 0.40
N ALA A 97 -9.67 -22.56 1.64
CA ALA A 97 -8.94 -22.15 2.82
C ALA A 97 -7.51 -22.70 2.84
N GLY A 98 -6.54 -21.81 3.06
CA GLY A 98 -5.13 -22.14 3.16
C GLY A 98 -4.35 -22.13 1.83
N THR A 99 -4.98 -21.88 0.69
CA THR A 99 -4.30 -21.79 -0.61
C THR A 99 -4.03 -20.34 -0.98
N THR A 100 -2.79 -19.96 -1.16
CA THR A 100 -2.41 -18.60 -1.58
C THR A 100 -1.94 -18.62 -3.03
N ARG A 101 -2.53 -17.81 -3.88
CA ARG A 101 -2.16 -17.66 -5.28
C ARG A 101 -1.59 -16.29 -5.54
N ASN A 102 -0.57 -16.23 -6.39
CA ASN A 102 0.07 -14.97 -6.73
C ASN A 102 -0.70 -14.24 -7.83
N LEU A 103 -1.14 -13.02 -7.53
CA LEU A 103 -1.83 -12.12 -8.45
C LEU A 103 -0.89 -11.10 -9.10
N THR A 104 0.38 -11.10 -8.73
CA THR A 104 1.35 -10.17 -9.30
C THR A 104 1.64 -10.59 -10.74
N SER A 105 1.44 -9.66 -11.67
CA SER A 105 1.78 -9.84 -13.08
C SER A 105 3.00 -9.00 -13.43
N ALA A 106 3.97 -9.60 -14.10
CA ALA A 106 5.14 -8.89 -14.60
C ALA A 106 4.80 -8.00 -15.80
N THR A 107 3.65 -8.21 -16.42
CA THR A 107 3.18 -7.45 -17.57
C THR A 107 1.71 -7.09 -17.37
N THR A 108 1.32 -5.92 -17.80
CA THR A 108 -0.07 -5.50 -17.90
C THR A 108 -0.85 -6.38 -18.86
N SER A 109 -0.15 -7.04 -19.77
CA SER A 109 -0.73 -8.06 -20.61
C SER A 109 -0.88 -9.36 -19.82
N SER A 110 -1.98 -9.91 -19.93
CA SER A 110 -2.54 -11.14 -19.41
C SER A 110 -1.66 -12.40 -19.43
N ALA A 111 -0.42 -12.35 -19.87
CA ALA A 111 0.40 -13.55 -20.08
C ALA A 111 0.58 -14.40 -18.80
N ALA A 112 0.63 -13.77 -17.63
CA ALA A 112 0.73 -14.49 -16.37
C ALA A 112 -0.59 -15.14 -15.92
N ASN A 113 -1.71 -14.72 -16.49
CA ASN A 113 -3.07 -15.13 -16.11
C ASN A 113 -3.87 -15.69 -17.29
N THR A 114 -3.21 -16.11 -18.36
CA THR A 114 -3.88 -16.59 -19.57
C THR A 114 -4.35 -18.03 -19.51
N ASN A 115 -3.84 -18.81 -18.58
CA ASN A 115 -4.33 -20.18 -18.43
C ASN A 115 -5.57 -20.21 -17.56
N VAL A 116 -6.69 -20.16 -18.20
CA VAL A 116 -8.01 -20.31 -17.60
C VAL A 116 -8.33 -21.81 -17.46
N THR A 117 -7.47 -22.55 -16.79
CA THR A 117 -7.81 -23.90 -16.41
C THR A 117 -8.42 -23.85 -15.02
N ALA A 118 -9.63 -24.31 -14.87
CA ALA A 118 -10.37 -24.31 -13.61
C ALA A 118 -9.46 -24.72 -12.44
N ASN A 119 -9.43 -23.92 -11.38
CA ASN A 119 -8.66 -24.10 -10.14
C ASN A 119 -7.14 -23.84 -10.21
N THR A 120 -6.58 -23.51 -11.35
CA THR A 120 -5.16 -23.12 -11.46
C THR A 120 -4.99 -21.62 -11.77
N ASP A 121 -6.09 -20.92 -12.00
CA ASP A 121 -6.08 -19.56 -12.46
C ASP A 121 -5.79 -18.59 -11.34
N ARG A 122 -4.87 -17.73 -11.61
CA ARG A 122 -4.41 -16.68 -10.71
C ARG A 122 -5.31 -15.47 -10.84
N VAL A 123 -6.59 -15.69 -10.59
CA VAL A 123 -7.63 -14.66 -10.66
C VAL A 123 -8.26 -14.49 -9.30
N HIS A 124 -8.70 -13.28 -9.01
CA HIS A 124 -9.40 -12.93 -7.79
C HIS A 124 -10.68 -12.18 -8.12
N ALA A 125 -11.71 -12.32 -7.30
CA ALA A 125 -12.95 -11.61 -7.53
C ALA A 125 -12.81 -10.12 -7.16
N ALA A 126 -13.28 -9.25 -8.06
CA ALA A 126 -13.32 -7.81 -7.83
C ALA A 126 -14.14 -7.49 -6.57
N GLY A 127 -13.67 -6.50 -5.80
CA GLY A 127 -14.30 -6.09 -4.55
C GLY A 127 -13.95 -6.95 -3.33
N ARG A 128 -13.37 -8.14 -3.51
CA ARG A 128 -12.96 -8.99 -2.39
C ARG A 128 -11.57 -8.62 -1.88
N PRO A 129 -11.29 -8.78 -0.58
CA PRO A 129 -9.99 -8.49 -0.01
C PRO A 129 -8.93 -9.48 -0.50
N PHE A 130 -7.72 -8.98 -0.73
CA PHE A 130 -6.54 -9.78 -1.03
C PHE A 130 -5.33 -9.29 -0.25
N ARG A 131 -4.30 -10.11 -0.21
CA ARG A 131 -3.06 -9.79 0.47
C ARG A 131 -2.09 -9.07 -0.47
N VAL A 132 -1.42 -8.05 0.05
CA VAL A 132 -0.21 -7.49 -0.53
C VAL A 132 0.93 -7.64 0.48
N ALA A 133 2.08 -8.11 0.04
CA ALA A 133 3.25 -8.33 0.89
C ALA A 133 4.55 -8.10 0.11
N GLY A 134 5.68 -8.05 0.83
CA GLY A 134 7.00 -7.98 0.21
C GLY A 134 7.45 -6.59 -0.22
N LEU A 135 6.80 -5.53 0.27
CA LEU A 135 7.32 -4.18 0.15
C LEU A 135 8.36 -3.97 1.25
N VAL A 136 9.58 -3.59 0.90
CA VAL A 136 10.69 -3.55 1.85
C VAL A 136 11.30 -2.16 1.90
N ALA A 137 11.34 -1.55 3.06
CA ALA A 137 12.01 -0.27 3.26
C ALA A 137 13.53 -0.44 3.20
N LYS A 138 14.20 0.33 2.35
CA LYS A 138 15.64 0.25 2.08
C LYS A 138 16.34 1.57 2.37
N ASN A 139 17.58 1.47 2.85
CA ASN A 139 18.45 2.64 2.96
C ASN A 139 19.10 3.01 1.62
N GLY A 140 19.82 4.15 1.58
CA GLY A 140 20.45 4.68 0.37
C GLY A 140 21.90 4.24 0.15
N ALA A 141 22.36 3.17 0.80
CA ALA A 141 23.73 2.69 0.62
C ALA A 141 23.96 2.12 -0.80
N ALA A 142 25.21 2.04 -1.23
CA ALA A 142 25.57 1.43 -2.52
C ALA A 142 25.13 -0.05 -2.62
N SER A 143 25.09 -0.74 -1.46
CA SER A 143 24.44 -2.04 -1.32
C SER A 143 23.29 -1.88 -0.31
N PRO A 144 22.07 -1.57 -0.78
CA PRO A 144 20.96 -1.21 0.10
C PRO A 144 20.56 -2.34 1.04
N VAL A 145 20.49 -2.04 2.32
CA VAL A 145 19.98 -2.97 3.34
C VAL A 145 18.61 -2.56 3.83
N THR A 146 17.89 -3.51 4.39
CA THR A 146 16.56 -3.25 4.97
C THR A 146 16.68 -2.41 6.22
N THR A 147 15.86 -1.37 6.32
CA THR A 147 15.69 -0.57 7.54
C THR A 147 14.67 -1.28 8.43
N THR A 148 15.16 -2.15 9.31
CA THR A 148 14.33 -3.11 10.05
C THR A 148 13.38 -2.48 11.08
N ASN A 149 13.64 -1.25 11.47
CA ASN A 149 12.79 -0.48 12.39
C ASN A 149 11.79 0.45 11.68
N TYR A 150 11.66 0.35 10.35
CA TYR A 150 10.64 1.09 9.63
C TYR A 150 9.25 0.52 9.90
N ASP A 151 8.35 1.39 10.34
CA ASP A 151 6.95 1.11 10.70
C ASP A 151 5.96 2.03 9.96
N GLY A 152 6.34 2.54 8.79
CA GLY A 152 5.57 3.49 8.02
C GLY A 152 4.23 2.94 7.51
N GLN A 153 3.34 3.86 7.12
CA GLN A 153 2.02 3.58 6.55
C GLN A 153 1.90 4.26 5.18
N PRO A 154 2.63 3.77 4.16
CA PRO A 154 2.60 4.41 2.87
C PRO A 154 1.20 4.37 2.23
N ALA A 155 0.81 5.48 1.67
CA ALA A 155 -0.43 5.62 0.91
C ALA A 155 -0.20 5.34 -0.58
N LEU A 156 -1.28 5.10 -1.30
CA LEU A 156 -1.24 5.03 -2.76
C LEU A 156 -0.86 6.39 -3.36
N VAL A 157 -0.02 6.38 -4.38
CA VAL A 157 0.31 7.60 -5.13
C VAL A 157 -0.88 7.99 -6.00
N PRO A 158 -1.47 9.19 -5.82
CA PRO A 158 -2.60 9.62 -6.62
C PRO A 158 -2.24 9.70 -8.11
N GLY A 159 -3.14 9.24 -8.95
CA GLY A 159 -3.02 9.33 -10.41
C GLY A 159 -2.12 8.29 -11.07
N ASN A 160 -1.45 7.44 -10.29
CA ASN A 160 -0.61 6.36 -10.82
C ASN A 160 -1.33 5.02 -10.92
N LEU A 161 -2.64 5.00 -10.70
CA LEU A 161 -3.46 3.85 -11.01
C LEU A 161 -3.62 3.81 -12.54
N ILE A 162 -2.74 3.10 -13.20
CA ILE A 162 -2.78 2.92 -14.64
C ILE A 162 -3.65 1.72 -14.95
N LEU A 163 -4.68 1.95 -15.75
CA LEU A 163 -5.55 0.90 -16.27
C LEU A 163 -4.77 -0.19 -16.99
N PRO A 164 -5.33 -1.38 -17.00
CA PRO A 164 -4.80 -2.47 -17.80
C PRO A 164 -4.73 -2.04 -19.27
N ASP A 165 -3.79 -2.67 -19.94
CA ASP A 165 -3.49 -2.55 -21.36
C ASP A 165 -4.62 -1.86 -22.17
N PRO A 166 -4.40 -0.64 -22.65
CA PRO A 166 -5.41 0.09 -23.41
C PRO A 166 -5.85 -0.62 -24.70
N THR A 167 -5.14 -1.66 -25.13
CA THR A 167 -5.55 -2.50 -26.25
C THR A 167 -6.69 -3.45 -25.90
N VAL A 168 -6.91 -3.73 -24.61
CA VAL A 168 -7.94 -4.66 -24.13
C VAL A 168 -9.23 -3.94 -23.75
N CYS A 169 -9.15 -2.71 -23.28
CA CYS A 169 -10.33 -1.92 -22.94
C CYS A 169 -10.06 -0.40 -23.06
N LEU A 170 -10.37 0.16 -24.22
CA LEU A 170 -10.21 1.59 -24.51
C LEU A 170 -11.15 2.51 -23.71
N THR A 171 -12.21 1.96 -23.13
CA THR A 171 -13.28 2.74 -22.48
C THR A 171 -13.54 2.36 -21.03
N CYS A 172 -12.73 1.44 -20.45
CA CYS A 172 -12.88 1.06 -19.05
C CYS A 172 -12.49 2.22 -18.13
N ALA A 173 -13.38 2.56 -17.22
CA ALA A 173 -13.04 3.45 -16.12
C ALA A 173 -12.12 2.71 -15.13
N PRO A 174 -11.16 3.42 -14.49
CA PRO A 174 -10.36 2.81 -13.43
C PRO A 174 -11.26 2.43 -12.26
N GLY A 175 -11.03 1.25 -11.72
CA GLY A 175 -11.61 0.86 -10.45
C GLY A 175 -11.01 1.67 -9.28
N VAL A 176 -11.59 1.48 -8.11
CA VAL A 176 -11.05 2.01 -6.87
C VAL A 176 -10.17 0.93 -6.24
N PHE A 177 -8.88 1.26 -6.07
CA PHE A 177 -7.94 0.44 -5.32
C PHE A 177 -7.74 1.01 -3.92
N SER A 178 -7.76 0.14 -2.92
CA SER A 178 -7.50 0.47 -1.52
C SER A 178 -6.55 -0.55 -0.93
N VAL A 179 -5.58 -0.12 -0.14
CA VAL A 179 -4.63 -1.02 0.55
C VAL A 179 -4.99 -1.23 2.03
N GLY A 180 -5.86 -0.39 2.60
CA GLY A 180 -6.12 -0.42 4.05
C GLY A 180 -4.88 -0.05 4.87
N SER A 181 -4.71 -0.68 6.03
CA SER A 181 -3.56 -0.47 6.90
C SER A 181 -2.46 -1.48 6.64
N TRP A 182 -1.21 -1.03 6.74
CA TRP A 182 -0.04 -1.89 6.64
C TRP A 182 0.35 -2.46 8.01
N THR A 183 0.76 -3.71 8.00
CA THR A 183 1.51 -4.31 9.10
C THR A 183 2.99 -4.27 8.74
N ALA A 184 3.77 -3.57 9.54
CA ALA A 184 5.22 -3.50 9.41
C ALA A 184 5.88 -4.55 10.32
N SER A 185 6.81 -5.30 9.77
CA SER A 185 7.62 -6.25 10.52
C SER A 185 9.03 -6.26 9.96
N ALA A 186 10.00 -5.88 10.79
CA ALA A 186 11.41 -5.79 10.42
C ALA A 186 11.63 -5.05 9.07
N GLY A 187 10.95 -3.91 8.87
CA GLY A 187 11.06 -3.09 7.66
C GLY A 187 10.34 -3.63 6.43
N THR A 188 9.61 -4.72 6.56
CA THR A 188 8.78 -5.30 5.51
C THR A 188 7.31 -5.00 5.78
N LEU A 189 6.61 -4.54 4.75
CA LEU A 189 5.19 -4.19 4.82
C LEU A 189 4.32 -5.26 4.20
N SER A 190 3.19 -5.51 4.84
CA SER A 190 2.12 -6.36 4.32
C SER A 190 0.75 -5.86 4.74
N THR A 191 -0.27 -6.18 3.96
CA THR A 191 -1.69 -5.97 4.30
C THR A 191 -2.53 -7.13 3.79
N ASN A 192 -3.60 -7.46 4.48
CA ASN A 192 -4.58 -8.46 4.06
C ASN A 192 -5.93 -7.82 3.64
N THR A 193 -5.99 -6.50 3.61
CA THR A 193 -7.22 -5.74 3.37
C THR A 193 -7.20 -4.95 2.07
N ALA A 194 -6.24 -5.22 1.19
CA ALA A 194 -6.24 -4.63 -0.14
C ALA A 194 -7.48 -5.09 -0.92
N SER A 195 -8.10 -4.19 -1.67
CA SER A 195 -9.24 -4.52 -2.52
C SER A 195 -9.26 -3.67 -3.78
N TYR A 196 -9.79 -4.22 -4.86
CA TYR A 196 -9.96 -3.53 -6.14
C TYR A 196 -11.36 -3.76 -6.69
N SER A 197 -12.06 -2.68 -7.05
CA SER A 197 -13.50 -2.73 -7.34
C SER A 197 -13.85 -3.23 -8.74
N GLU A 198 -12.88 -3.27 -9.67
CA GLU A 198 -13.14 -3.56 -11.08
C GLU A 198 -12.44 -4.83 -11.58
N ALA A 199 -12.93 -5.36 -12.69
CA ALA A 199 -12.28 -6.44 -13.39
C ALA A 199 -11.01 -5.96 -14.14
N GLY A 200 -10.07 -6.88 -14.36
CA GLY A 200 -8.82 -6.58 -15.07
C GLY A 200 -7.58 -6.61 -14.19
N SER A 201 -6.54 -5.95 -14.63
CA SER A 201 -5.30 -5.75 -13.87
C SER A 201 -4.93 -4.27 -13.88
N PHE A 202 -4.09 -3.86 -12.94
CA PHE A 202 -3.73 -2.45 -12.78
C PHE A 202 -2.31 -2.30 -12.22
N ASN A 203 -1.75 -1.12 -12.42
CA ASN A 203 -0.45 -0.72 -11.91
C ASN A 203 -0.63 0.32 -10.81
N TRP A 204 0.22 0.27 -9.79
CA TRP A 204 0.17 1.18 -8.66
C TRP A 204 1.54 1.39 -8.02
N GLU A 205 1.64 2.43 -7.22
CA GLU A 205 2.82 2.81 -6.45
C GLU A 205 2.39 3.26 -5.05
N VAL A 206 3.33 3.25 -4.13
CA VAL A 206 3.11 3.75 -2.77
C VAL A 206 4.11 4.86 -2.41
N GLU A 207 3.67 5.72 -1.49
CA GLU A 207 4.47 6.82 -0.97
C GLU A 207 4.14 7.04 0.50
N ASP A 208 5.14 6.98 1.37
CA ASP A 208 5.01 7.40 2.77
C ASP A 208 5.30 8.90 2.87
N ARG A 209 4.30 9.65 3.32
CA ARG A 209 4.33 11.10 3.45
C ARG A 209 4.52 11.59 4.88
N ASP A 210 4.35 10.68 5.83
CA ASP A 210 4.20 11.03 7.24
C ASP A 210 5.39 10.58 8.09
N TYR A 211 6.20 9.64 7.59
CA TYR A 211 7.32 9.10 8.35
C TYR A 211 8.28 10.19 8.84
N ALA A 212 8.64 11.11 7.96
CA ALA A 212 9.52 12.25 8.26
C ALA A 212 8.73 13.56 8.46
N SER A 213 7.55 13.50 9.05
CA SER A 213 6.71 14.69 9.27
C SER A 213 7.31 15.70 10.26
N VAL A 214 8.24 15.27 11.10
CA VAL A 214 8.98 16.17 12.00
C VAL A 214 9.73 17.27 11.23
N ASP A 215 10.20 16.99 10.02
CA ASP A 215 10.93 17.93 9.15
C ASP A 215 9.99 18.73 8.23
N ALA A 216 8.69 18.79 8.52
CA ALA A 216 7.73 19.42 7.61
C ALA A 216 7.92 20.93 7.44
N ALA A 217 8.49 21.60 8.45
CA ALA A 217 8.66 23.05 8.44
C ALA A 217 9.87 23.51 7.59
N ASP A 218 10.89 22.68 7.46
CA ASP A 218 12.19 23.05 6.91
C ASP A 218 12.65 22.20 5.71
N SER A 219 11.81 21.29 5.23
CA SER A 219 12.12 20.42 4.10
C SER A 219 11.03 20.39 3.02
N THR A 220 11.42 20.06 1.80
CA THR A 220 10.49 19.87 0.69
C THR A 220 9.84 18.47 0.75
N LYS A 221 8.73 18.28 0.04
CA LYS A 221 8.06 16.98 -0.09
C LYS A 221 9.00 15.90 -0.65
N SER A 222 9.84 16.24 -1.63
CA SER A 222 10.79 15.31 -2.22
C SER A 222 11.88 14.86 -1.23
N GLN A 223 12.21 15.68 -0.26
CA GLN A 223 13.17 15.35 0.80
C GLN A 223 12.55 14.45 1.87
N ARG A 224 11.26 14.61 2.17
CA ARG A 224 10.56 13.89 3.25
C ARG A 224 9.92 12.59 2.81
N TYR A 225 9.36 12.54 1.60
CA TYR A 225 8.55 11.42 1.17
C TYR A 225 9.41 10.23 0.76
N THR A 226 8.98 9.04 1.16
CA THR A 226 9.60 7.77 0.77
C THR A 226 8.70 7.06 -0.21
N ARG A 227 9.14 6.88 -1.46
CA ARG A 227 8.36 6.25 -2.54
C ARG A 227 8.84 4.85 -2.87
N SER A 228 7.96 4.08 -3.49
CA SER A 228 8.33 2.83 -4.15
C SER A 228 9.33 3.10 -5.29
N ASN A 229 10.30 2.19 -5.44
CA ASN A 229 11.33 2.29 -6.48
C ASN A 229 10.84 1.90 -7.87
N SER A 230 9.71 1.21 -7.96
CA SER A 230 9.08 0.82 -9.21
C SER A 230 7.57 0.62 -9.04
N VAL A 231 6.89 0.55 -10.17
CA VAL A 231 5.47 0.26 -10.28
C VAL A 231 5.21 -1.21 -9.95
N ILE A 232 4.13 -1.48 -9.24
CA ILE A 232 3.64 -2.82 -8.93
C ILE A 232 2.46 -3.11 -9.87
N SER A 233 2.53 -4.22 -10.60
CA SER A 233 1.43 -4.69 -11.45
C SER A 233 0.66 -5.78 -10.71
N THR A 234 -0.65 -5.64 -10.63
CA THR A 234 -1.53 -6.56 -9.89
C THR A 234 -2.74 -6.94 -10.73
N GLY A 235 -3.13 -8.18 -10.69
CA GLY A 235 -4.30 -8.77 -11.37
C GLY A 235 -4.03 -10.23 -11.74
N ARG A 236 -4.97 -10.93 -12.30
CA ARG A 236 -6.22 -10.47 -12.92
C ARG A 236 -7.37 -10.53 -11.89
N PHE A 237 -8.26 -9.54 -11.96
CA PHE A 237 -9.53 -9.56 -11.25
C PHE A 237 -10.66 -9.90 -12.22
N VAL A 238 -11.65 -10.65 -11.74
CA VAL A 238 -12.85 -11.02 -12.48
C VAL A 238 -14.08 -10.52 -11.73
N PRO A 239 -15.21 -10.29 -12.40
CA PRO A 239 -16.46 -9.99 -11.69
C PRO A 239 -16.76 -11.07 -10.65
N ASP A 240 -17.19 -10.66 -9.46
CA ASP A 240 -17.59 -11.60 -8.40
C ASP A 240 -18.90 -12.33 -8.75
N ASN A 241 -19.83 -11.60 -9.37
CA ASN A 241 -21.11 -12.15 -9.82
C ASN A 241 -21.67 -11.33 -10.98
N PHE A 242 -22.65 -11.87 -11.63
CA PHE A 242 -23.51 -11.18 -12.58
C PHE A 242 -24.90 -11.04 -11.96
N LEU A 243 -25.37 -9.81 -11.82
CA LEU A 243 -26.75 -9.57 -11.44
C LEU A 243 -27.65 -9.62 -12.69
N LEU A 244 -28.46 -10.64 -12.78
CA LEU A 244 -29.48 -10.71 -13.79
C LEU A 244 -30.77 -10.08 -13.26
N THR A 245 -31.11 -8.89 -13.74
CA THR A 245 -32.40 -8.26 -13.47
C THR A 245 -33.36 -8.60 -14.60
N LEU A 246 -34.31 -9.46 -14.31
CA LEU A 246 -35.38 -9.74 -15.26
C LEU A 246 -36.41 -8.59 -15.17
N ASN A 247 -36.49 -7.82 -16.26
CA ASN A 247 -37.67 -6.97 -16.44
C ASN A 247 -38.89 -7.90 -16.53
N SER A 248 -39.93 -7.65 -15.73
CA SER A 248 -41.14 -8.47 -15.68
C SER A 248 -41.48 -9.04 -17.04
N PRO A 249 -41.24 -10.33 -17.29
CA PRO A 249 -41.37 -10.87 -18.62
C PRO A 249 -42.82 -10.78 -19.02
N THR A 250 -43.08 -10.10 -20.13
CA THR A 250 -44.38 -10.14 -20.75
C THR A 250 -44.48 -11.45 -21.48
N LEU A 251 -44.91 -12.46 -20.79
CA LEU A 251 -45.15 -13.78 -21.43
C LEU A 251 -46.29 -13.62 -22.43
N GLN A 252 -45.94 -13.62 -23.71
CA GLN A 252 -46.89 -13.61 -24.81
C GLN A 252 -46.71 -14.89 -25.61
N THR A 253 -47.79 -15.53 -25.97
CA THR A 253 -47.77 -16.59 -26.96
C THR A 253 -47.35 -16.01 -28.31
N PHE A 254 -46.24 -16.50 -28.85
CA PHE A 254 -45.69 -15.97 -30.09
C PHE A 254 -46.62 -16.35 -31.27
N GLY A 255 -47.02 -15.32 -32.02
CA GLY A 255 -47.47 -15.47 -33.39
C GLY A 255 -48.91 -15.95 -33.63
N VAL A 256 -49.75 -16.05 -32.63
CA VAL A 256 -51.14 -16.37 -32.86
C VAL A 256 -52.00 -15.18 -32.48
N ALA A 257 -52.45 -14.50 -33.52
CA ALA A 257 -53.69 -13.74 -33.39
C ALA A 257 -54.84 -14.79 -33.19
N ASP A 258 -54.94 -15.29 -31.99
CA ASP A 258 -56.02 -16.15 -31.62
C ASP A 258 -57.26 -15.27 -31.45
N ALA A 259 -58.05 -15.18 -32.51
CA ALA A 259 -59.28 -14.41 -32.52
C ALA A 259 -60.25 -14.86 -31.43
N ALA A 260 -60.14 -16.12 -30.98
CA ALA A 260 -60.96 -16.63 -29.87
C ALA A 260 -60.49 -16.14 -28.50
N CYS A 261 -59.25 -15.69 -28.36
CA CYS A 261 -58.70 -15.14 -27.12
C CYS A 261 -58.59 -13.59 -27.14
N SER A 262 -58.93 -12.95 -28.25
CA SER A 262 -58.78 -11.51 -28.45
C SER A 262 -60.07 -10.74 -28.24
N ALA A 263 -61.07 -11.34 -27.66
CA ALA A 263 -62.43 -10.77 -27.59
C ALA A 263 -62.53 -9.44 -26.80
N THR A 264 -61.52 -8.96 -26.22
CA THR A 264 -61.45 -7.59 -25.68
C THR A 264 -60.02 -7.11 -25.72
N ALA A 265 -59.84 -5.85 -26.08
CA ALA A 265 -58.57 -5.16 -26.20
C ALA A 265 -57.68 -5.14 -24.89
N ALA A 266 -58.09 -5.83 -23.92
CA ALA A 266 -57.45 -6.03 -22.64
C ALA A 266 -57.36 -7.53 -22.30
N ALA A 267 -57.01 -8.37 -23.24
CA ALA A 267 -56.68 -9.76 -22.92
C ALA A 267 -55.58 -9.77 -21.87
N PRO A 268 -55.82 -10.35 -20.71
CA PRO A 268 -54.79 -10.36 -19.65
C PRO A 268 -53.57 -11.05 -20.23
N LYS A 269 -52.40 -10.42 -20.02
CA LYS A 269 -51.11 -11.03 -20.33
C LYS A 269 -51.10 -12.41 -19.70
N ARG A 270 -50.92 -13.45 -20.53
CA ARG A 270 -50.89 -14.81 -20.00
C ARG A 270 -49.61 -14.96 -19.16
N SER A 271 -49.78 -15.62 -18.04
CA SER A 271 -48.65 -15.88 -17.11
C SER A 271 -47.81 -17.08 -17.51
N PHE A 272 -47.97 -17.61 -18.75
CA PHE A 272 -47.22 -18.75 -19.22
C PHE A 272 -46.92 -18.65 -20.74
N THR A 273 -45.88 -19.36 -21.16
CA THR A 273 -45.55 -19.58 -22.58
C THR A 273 -45.47 -21.10 -22.84
N TYR A 274 -45.55 -21.50 -24.08
CA TYR A 274 -45.41 -22.91 -24.43
C TYR A 274 -43.95 -23.31 -24.51
N LEU A 275 -43.67 -24.57 -24.21
CA LEU A 275 -42.35 -25.15 -24.36
C LEU A 275 -41.83 -24.95 -25.80
N GLY A 276 -40.62 -24.43 -25.94
CA GLY A 276 -40.00 -24.15 -27.22
C GLY A 276 -40.41 -22.84 -27.90
N GLN A 277 -41.28 -22.04 -27.26
CA GLN A 277 -41.60 -20.70 -27.76
C GLN A 277 -40.62 -19.65 -27.21
N PRO A 278 -40.09 -18.78 -28.06
CA PRO A 278 -39.27 -17.66 -27.57
C PRO A 278 -40.10 -16.69 -26.73
N PHE A 279 -39.52 -16.18 -25.69
CA PHE A 279 -40.07 -15.09 -24.84
C PHE A 279 -39.05 -13.97 -24.67
N GLY A 280 -39.57 -12.77 -24.55
CA GLY A 280 -38.71 -11.60 -24.26
C GLY A 280 -38.37 -11.54 -22.77
N TYR A 281 -37.16 -11.20 -22.47
CA TYR A 281 -36.61 -10.98 -21.11
C TYR A 281 -35.90 -9.64 -21.00
#